data_a798c1eb551ec6464f2d984f6e148211
#
_entry.id   a798c1eb551ec6464f2d984f6e148211
#
_cell.length_a   1.000
_cell.length_b   1.000
_cell.length_c   1.000
_cell.angle_alpha   90.00
_cell.angle_beta   90.00
_cell.angle_gamma   90.00
#
_symmetry.space_group_name_H-M   'P 1'
#
loop_
_entity.id
_entity.type
_entity.pdbx_description
1 polymer ?
#
loop_
_entity_poly.entity_id
_entity_poly.type
_entity_poly.pdbx_seq_one_letter_code
_entity_poly.pdbx_strand_id
1 'polypeptide(L)'
;RAGGSFTLDGKSYSNYYNFFNINVWGTDKIMRGMRYAVNNGWNSPYLGIYGGSKFIYNEYCAVNQDTLYYEKFDVSTKDGDYTHQYMQNLAVIAQETNKVYKSYVENVSDYFDKPLEFTIPVYKDMPNYVVTAPRIGNPNNYLNDLKVNGTTVSGFSYDTYTYDVSVPAG
;
A
#
# COMPACT_ATOMS: atom_id res chain seq x y z
N ARG A 1 3.24 10.78 -10.10
CA ARG A 1 3.42 11.75 -11.19
C ARG A 1 4.50 12.75 -10.77
N ALA A 2 5.38 13.11 -11.65
CA ALA A 2 6.49 13.99 -11.34
C ALA A 2 6.50 15.20 -12.30
N GLY A 3 6.30 16.40 -11.78
CA GLY A 3 6.59 17.68 -12.44
C GLY A 3 5.69 18.11 -13.60
N GLY A 4 4.70 17.34 -14.00
CA GLY A 4 3.80 17.70 -15.10
C GLY A 4 2.75 18.73 -14.70
N SER A 5 2.13 19.40 -15.70
CA SER A 5 0.99 20.29 -15.48
C SER A 5 -0.30 19.49 -15.33
N PHE A 6 -1.20 19.96 -14.46
CA PHE A 6 -2.53 19.38 -14.23
C PHE A 6 -3.49 20.44 -13.70
N THR A 7 -4.78 20.15 -13.78
CA THR A 7 -5.83 21.03 -13.24
C THR A 7 -6.49 20.35 -12.06
N LEU A 8 -6.66 21.10 -10.97
CA LEU A 8 -7.32 20.66 -9.75
C LEU A 8 -8.29 21.74 -9.31
N ASP A 9 -9.57 21.40 -9.16
CA ASP A 9 -10.63 22.33 -8.75
C ASP A 9 -10.65 23.64 -9.58
N GLY A 10 -10.48 23.52 -10.90
CA GLY A 10 -10.46 24.65 -11.84
C GLY A 10 -9.16 25.47 -11.83
N LYS A 11 -8.17 25.13 -11.01
CA LYS A 11 -6.87 25.81 -10.97
C LYS A 11 -5.78 24.95 -11.62
N SER A 12 -4.88 25.61 -12.35
CA SER A 12 -3.73 24.95 -12.97
C SER A 12 -2.53 24.93 -12.01
N TYR A 13 -1.89 23.78 -11.93
CA TYR A 13 -0.70 23.52 -11.14
C TYR A 13 0.36 22.86 -12.00
N SER A 14 1.64 23.08 -11.63
CA SER A 14 2.79 22.42 -12.24
C SER A 14 3.88 22.21 -11.21
N ASN A 15 4.81 21.30 -11.50
CA ASN A 15 5.96 21.03 -10.62
C ASN A 15 5.59 20.53 -9.22
N TYR A 16 4.54 19.74 -9.09
CA TYR A 16 4.24 18.99 -7.87
C TYR A 16 4.63 17.53 -8.03
N TYR A 17 5.09 16.94 -6.91
CA TYR A 17 5.74 15.62 -6.92
C TYR A 17 5.19 14.75 -5.80
N ASN A 18 4.66 13.60 -6.14
CA ASN A 18 4.26 12.56 -5.20
C ASN A 18 4.95 11.25 -5.63
N PHE A 19 6.16 11.04 -5.14
CA PHE A 19 6.99 9.89 -5.53
C PHE A 19 6.55 8.59 -4.86
N PHE A 20 5.96 8.68 -3.69
CA PHE A 20 5.55 7.52 -2.87
C PHE A 20 4.10 7.10 -3.10
N ASN A 21 3.41 7.71 -4.05
CA ASN A 21 2.00 7.44 -4.34
C ASN A 21 1.07 7.60 -3.12
N ILE A 22 1.38 8.51 -2.21
CA ILE A 22 0.60 8.76 -1.01
C ILE A 22 -0.77 9.31 -1.40
N ASN A 23 -1.82 8.79 -0.78
CA ASN A 23 -3.23 9.10 -1.06
C ASN A 23 -3.67 8.80 -2.51
N VAL A 24 -3.06 7.78 -3.14
CA VAL A 24 -3.36 7.34 -4.51
C VAL A 24 -4.24 6.09 -4.45
N TRP A 25 -5.54 6.26 -4.25
CA TRP A 25 -6.52 5.17 -4.15
C TRP A 25 -7.88 5.57 -4.75
N GLY A 26 -8.75 4.59 -4.97
CA GLY A 26 -10.08 4.81 -5.53
C GLY A 26 -10.08 5.11 -7.02
N THR A 27 -11.19 5.61 -7.54
CA THR A 27 -11.41 5.88 -8.96
C THR A 27 -10.64 7.09 -9.47
N ASP A 28 -10.51 8.13 -8.64
CA ASP A 28 -9.78 9.37 -8.97
C ASP A 28 -8.36 9.41 -8.35
N LYS A 29 -7.72 8.26 -8.32
CA LYS A 29 -6.46 8.02 -7.61
C LYS A 29 -5.34 9.02 -7.94
N ILE A 30 -5.18 9.39 -9.23
CA ILE A 30 -4.12 10.31 -9.64
C ILE A 30 -4.39 11.71 -9.09
N MET A 31 -5.62 12.20 -9.21
CA MET A 31 -5.96 13.55 -8.74
C MET A 31 -5.95 13.64 -7.22
N ARG A 32 -6.34 12.57 -6.51
CA ARG A 32 -6.17 12.47 -5.05
C ARG A 32 -4.71 12.61 -4.62
N GLY A 33 -3.81 11.85 -5.24
CA GLY A 33 -2.39 11.94 -4.98
C GLY A 33 -1.79 13.31 -5.31
N MET A 34 -2.24 13.95 -6.39
CA MET A 34 -1.81 15.29 -6.75
C MET A 34 -2.36 16.36 -5.79
N ARG A 35 -3.62 16.25 -5.38
CA ARG A 35 -4.22 17.09 -4.34
C ARG A 35 -3.42 17.00 -3.03
N TYR A 36 -3.04 15.78 -2.64
CA TYR A 36 -2.20 15.57 -1.47
C TYR A 36 -0.86 16.32 -1.59
N ALA A 37 -0.18 16.21 -2.74
CA ALA A 37 1.06 16.92 -2.99
C ALA A 37 0.90 18.46 -2.95
N VAL A 38 -0.18 18.97 -3.51
CA VAL A 38 -0.50 20.42 -3.47
C VAL A 38 -0.72 20.89 -2.04
N ASN A 39 -1.55 20.19 -1.29
CA ASN A 39 -1.89 20.53 0.10
C ASN A 39 -0.67 20.49 1.04
N ASN A 40 0.31 19.65 0.73
CA ASN A 40 1.54 19.52 1.51
C ASN A 40 2.71 20.36 0.94
N GLY A 41 2.48 21.16 -0.09
CA GLY A 41 3.49 22.04 -0.67
C GLY A 41 4.65 21.31 -1.35
N TRP A 42 4.44 20.09 -1.88
CA TRP A 42 5.49 19.29 -2.53
C TRP A 42 5.77 19.77 -3.95
N ASN A 43 6.18 21.04 -4.05
CA ASN A 43 6.37 21.75 -5.32
C ASN A 43 7.81 21.69 -5.86
N SER A 44 8.62 20.80 -5.34
CA SER A 44 9.95 20.47 -5.87
C SER A 44 10.25 18.98 -5.66
N PRO A 45 11.19 18.38 -6.42
CA PRO A 45 11.61 17.00 -6.20
C PRO A 45 12.08 16.75 -4.77
N TYR A 46 12.86 17.68 -4.21
CA TYR A 46 13.33 17.60 -2.83
C TYR A 46 12.16 17.53 -1.84
N LEU A 47 11.20 18.45 -1.94
CA LEU A 47 10.04 18.48 -1.03
C LEU A 47 9.15 17.25 -1.20
N GLY A 48 8.99 16.75 -2.42
CA GLY A 48 8.27 15.50 -2.67
C GLY A 48 8.94 14.27 -2.06
N ILE A 49 10.27 14.18 -2.11
CA ILE A 49 11.03 13.09 -1.48
C ILE A 49 11.02 13.26 0.04
N TYR A 50 11.38 14.42 0.55
CA TYR A 50 11.43 14.69 1.99
C TYR A 50 10.05 14.46 2.66
N GLY A 51 9.00 15.05 2.09
CA GLY A 51 7.66 14.94 2.64
C GLY A 51 7.11 13.50 2.55
N GLY A 52 7.37 12.80 1.44
CA GLY A 52 7.00 11.41 1.30
C GLY A 52 7.73 10.47 2.25
N SER A 53 9.06 10.65 2.41
CA SER A 53 9.84 9.88 3.39
C SER A 53 9.39 10.14 4.82
N LYS A 54 9.10 11.40 5.16
CA LYS A 54 8.55 11.75 6.47
C LYS A 54 7.20 11.10 6.73
N PHE A 55 6.33 11.05 5.72
CA PHE A 55 5.06 10.35 5.81
C PHE A 55 5.28 8.86 6.09
N ILE A 56 6.09 8.16 5.29
CA ILE A 56 6.38 6.73 5.49
C ILE A 56 6.97 6.47 6.88
N TYR A 57 7.91 7.31 7.31
CA TYR A 57 8.48 7.16 8.65
C TYR A 57 7.40 7.27 9.74
N ASN A 58 6.59 8.33 9.73
CA ASN A 58 5.62 8.59 10.78
C ASN A 58 4.48 7.58 10.80
N GLU A 59 3.99 7.22 9.62
CA GLU A 59 2.80 6.37 9.50
C GLU A 59 3.13 4.88 9.61
N TYR A 60 4.36 4.48 9.28
CA TYR A 60 4.75 3.05 9.24
C TYR A 60 5.93 2.74 10.16
N CYS A 61 7.11 3.30 9.93
CA CYS A 61 8.29 2.92 10.69
C CYS A 61 8.16 3.24 12.18
N ALA A 62 7.62 4.40 12.53
CA ALA A 62 7.44 4.82 13.93
C ALA A 62 6.41 3.98 14.71
N VAL A 63 5.57 3.22 14.01
CA VAL A 63 4.57 2.31 14.60
C VAL A 63 4.94 0.84 14.41
N ASN A 64 6.23 0.54 14.21
CA ASN A 64 6.82 -0.80 14.01
C ASN A 64 6.39 -1.53 12.72
N GLN A 65 5.92 -0.82 11.74
CA GLN A 65 5.75 -1.33 10.37
C GLN A 65 6.99 -0.96 9.53
N ASP A 66 8.17 -1.29 10.02
CA ASP A 66 9.49 -0.87 9.51
C ASP A 66 10.09 -1.82 8.47
N THR A 67 9.35 -2.84 8.07
CA THR A 67 9.72 -3.75 6.97
C THR A 67 8.63 -3.76 5.91
N LEU A 68 8.99 -4.08 4.65
CA LEU A 68 8.01 -4.23 3.56
C LEU A 68 6.87 -5.19 3.91
N TYR A 69 7.18 -6.22 4.70
CA TYR A 69 6.20 -7.20 5.14
C TYR A 69 5.21 -6.59 6.15
N TYR A 70 5.72 -5.89 7.17
CA TYR A 70 4.89 -5.24 8.18
C TYR A 70 4.10 -4.07 7.62
N GLU A 71 4.70 -3.27 6.73
CA GLU A 71 3.96 -2.24 5.99
C GLU A 71 2.77 -2.82 5.22
N LYS A 72 2.98 -3.97 4.55
CA LYS A 72 1.93 -4.56 3.71
C LYS A 72 0.84 -5.23 4.52
N PHE A 73 1.18 -5.97 5.57
CA PHE A 73 0.23 -6.86 6.24
C PHE A 73 -0.23 -6.37 7.62
N ASP A 74 0.38 -5.31 8.15
CA ASP A 74 0.05 -4.73 9.45
C ASP A 74 -0.09 -5.79 10.55
N VAL A 75 0.89 -6.67 10.62
CA VAL A 75 0.91 -7.78 11.58
C VAL A 75 1.86 -7.54 12.75
N SER A 76 2.35 -6.31 12.93
CA SER A 76 3.11 -5.95 14.10
C SER A 76 2.18 -5.93 15.32
N THR A 77 2.62 -6.55 16.41
CA THR A 77 1.78 -6.80 17.59
C THR A 77 1.48 -5.57 18.43
N LYS A 78 1.98 -4.39 18.06
CA LYS A 78 1.94 -3.23 18.94
C LYS A 78 0.57 -2.53 18.95
N ASP A 79 -0.09 -2.48 17.82
CA ASP A 79 -1.37 -1.76 17.70
C ASP A 79 -2.55 -2.64 17.25
N GLY A 80 -2.28 -3.84 16.79
CA GLY A 80 -3.15 -5.01 16.72
C GLY A 80 -4.45 -4.93 15.93
N ASP A 81 -4.68 -3.89 15.14
CA ASP A 81 -5.93 -3.74 14.38
C ASP A 81 -5.88 -4.34 12.97
N TYR A 82 -4.68 -4.64 12.46
CA TYR A 82 -4.46 -5.29 11.15
C TYR A 82 -5.06 -4.54 9.96
N THR A 83 -5.36 -3.26 10.11
CA THR A 83 -6.08 -2.46 9.11
C THR A 83 -5.20 -1.45 8.40
N HIS A 84 -4.05 -1.08 8.99
CA HIS A 84 -3.13 -0.09 8.47
C HIS A 84 -2.16 -0.69 7.46
N GLN A 85 -2.67 -1.09 6.29
CA GLN A 85 -1.90 -1.76 5.24
C GLN A 85 -1.45 -0.77 4.15
N TYR A 86 -0.17 -0.82 3.81
CA TYR A 86 0.38 -0.11 2.66
C TYR A 86 0.20 -0.93 1.38
N MET A 87 -0.28 -0.28 0.32
CA MET A 87 -0.59 -0.85 -1.00
C MET A 87 -1.70 -1.93 -1.01
N GLN A 88 -2.53 -1.85 -2.05
CA GLN A 88 -3.60 -2.80 -2.31
C GLN A 88 -3.13 -4.09 -2.99
N ASN A 89 -2.04 -4.02 -3.75
CA ASN A 89 -1.50 -5.15 -4.50
C ASN A 89 -0.91 -6.22 -3.56
N LEU A 90 -1.50 -7.40 -3.55
CA LEU A 90 -1.04 -8.53 -2.73
C LEU A 90 0.34 -9.08 -3.15
N ALA A 91 0.70 -8.93 -4.42
CA ALA A 91 1.98 -9.40 -4.94
C ALA A 91 3.14 -8.41 -4.71
N VAL A 92 2.88 -7.24 -4.10
CA VAL A 92 3.88 -6.17 -3.95
C VAL A 92 5.11 -6.62 -3.19
N ILE A 93 4.96 -7.43 -2.15
CA ILE A 93 6.10 -7.89 -1.33
C ILE A 93 7.12 -8.64 -2.20
N ALA A 94 6.67 -9.62 -2.98
CA ALA A 94 7.58 -10.35 -3.86
C ALA A 94 8.22 -9.46 -4.93
N GLN A 95 7.45 -8.51 -5.48
CA GLN A 95 7.93 -7.61 -6.52
C GLN A 95 8.93 -6.59 -5.99
N GLU A 96 8.61 -5.91 -4.90
CA GLU A 96 9.49 -4.88 -4.32
C GLU A 96 10.72 -5.49 -3.66
N THR A 97 10.59 -6.62 -2.96
CA THR A 97 11.74 -7.34 -2.40
C THR A 97 12.75 -7.73 -3.49
N ASN A 98 12.25 -8.23 -4.64
CA ASN A 98 13.13 -8.55 -5.77
C ASN A 98 13.84 -7.32 -6.35
N LYS A 99 13.17 -6.17 -6.41
CA LYS A 99 13.79 -4.91 -6.87
C LYS A 99 14.86 -4.43 -5.90
N VAL A 100 14.54 -4.43 -4.62
CA VAL A 100 15.48 -4.03 -3.55
C VAL A 100 16.69 -4.95 -3.56
N TYR A 101 16.48 -6.28 -3.58
CA TYR A 101 17.55 -7.27 -3.65
C TYR A 101 18.47 -7.03 -4.85
N LYS A 102 17.91 -6.91 -6.05
CA LYS A 102 18.70 -6.63 -7.27
C LYS A 102 19.47 -5.32 -7.17
N SER A 103 18.85 -4.27 -6.63
CA SER A 103 19.50 -2.98 -6.47
C SER A 103 20.72 -3.07 -5.54
N TYR A 104 20.64 -3.83 -4.46
CA TYR A 104 21.78 -4.05 -3.58
C TYR A 104 22.86 -4.91 -4.22
N VAL A 105 22.49 -6.01 -4.87
CA VAL A 105 23.45 -6.90 -5.55
C VAL A 105 24.20 -6.18 -6.67
N GLU A 106 23.50 -5.34 -7.43
CA GLU A 106 24.08 -4.66 -8.61
C GLU A 106 24.86 -3.39 -8.25
N ASN A 107 24.53 -2.72 -7.14
CA ASN A 107 25.05 -1.36 -6.87
C ASN A 107 25.84 -1.25 -5.55
N VAL A 108 25.84 -2.25 -4.71
CA VAL A 108 26.57 -2.22 -3.44
C VAL A 108 27.58 -3.38 -3.41
N SER A 109 28.86 -3.05 -3.61
CA SER A 109 29.93 -4.04 -3.47
C SER A 109 29.95 -4.60 -2.06
N ASP A 110 30.24 -5.89 -1.93
CA ASP A 110 30.41 -6.59 -0.64
C ASP A 110 29.17 -6.55 0.26
N TYR A 111 27.96 -6.39 -0.33
CA TYR A 111 26.73 -6.31 0.46
C TYR A 111 26.51 -7.56 1.34
N PHE A 112 26.77 -8.74 0.79
CA PHE A 112 26.61 -10.01 1.51
C PHE A 112 27.77 -10.35 2.45
N ASP A 113 28.87 -9.62 2.39
CA ASP A 113 30.00 -9.76 3.32
C ASP A 113 29.79 -8.97 4.62
N LYS A 114 28.70 -8.18 4.68
CA LYS A 114 28.29 -7.43 5.87
C LYS A 114 27.34 -8.26 6.74
N PRO A 115 27.37 -8.09 8.06
CA PRO A 115 26.38 -8.70 8.92
C PRO A 115 24.99 -8.19 8.55
N LEU A 116 24.07 -9.11 8.25
CA LEU A 116 22.68 -8.82 7.93
C LEU A 116 21.81 -9.29 9.10
N GLU A 117 20.85 -8.46 9.47
CA GLU A 117 19.82 -8.81 10.45
C GLU A 117 18.51 -9.09 9.71
N PHE A 118 17.88 -10.21 10.03
CA PHE A 118 16.60 -10.62 9.43
C PHE A 118 15.52 -10.70 10.49
N THR A 119 14.42 -10.03 10.29
CA THR A 119 13.21 -10.18 11.09
C THR A 119 12.23 -11.10 10.36
N ILE A 120 11.98 -12.27 10.93
CA ILE A 120 11.08 -13.27 10.35
C ILE A 120 9.86 -13.42 11.25
N PRO A 121 8.66 -12.99 10.81
CA PRO A 121 7.44 -13.17 11.57
C PRO A 121 7.09 -14.67 11.66
N VAL A 122 6.81 -15.13 12.86
CA VAL A 122 6.36 -16.50 13.13
C VAL A 122 4.95 -16.44 13.70
N TYR A 123 4.02 -17.09 13.03
CA TYR A 123 2.61 -17.12 13.43
C TYR A 123 2.30 -18.39 14.22
N LYS A 124 1.34 -18.29 15.13
CA LYS A 124 0.74 -19.44 15.76
C LYS A 124 0.13 -20.35 14.70
N ASP A 125 0.33 -21.64 14.84
CA ASP A 125 -0.19 -22.67 13.91
C ASP A 125 0.29 -22.48 12.45
N MET A 126 1.47 -21.90 12.28
CA MET A 126 2.09 -21.76 10.97
C MET A 126 2.34 -23.15 10.33
N PRO A 127 1.99 -23.35 9.04
CA PRO A 127 2.24 -24.63 8.40
C PRO A 127 3.73 -24.96 8.35
N ASN A 128 4.07 -26.23 8.47
CA ASN A 128 5.45 -26.73 8.43
C ASN A 128 6.00 -26.92 7.01
N TYR A 129 5.31 -26.41 6.01
CA TYR A 129 5.71 -26.44 4.60
C TYR A 129 5.61 -25.05 3.99
N VAL A 130 6.37 -24.82 2.93
CA VAL A 130 6.35 -23.55 2.21
C VAL A 130 5.07 -23.46 1.39
N VAL A 131 4.22 -22.50 1.71
CA VAL A 131 3.06 -22.16 0.89
C VAL A 131 3.51 -21.23 -0.22
N THR A 132 3.40 -21.68 -1.47
CA THR A 132 3.72 -20.82 -2.62
C THR A 132 2.57 -19.84 -2.88
N ALA A 133 2.90 -18.57 -3.11
CA ALA A 133 1.91 -17.60 -3.54
C ALA A 133 1.24 -18.01 -4.86
N PRO A 134 -0.06 -17.79 -5.03
CA PRO A 134 -0.73 -18.05 -6.30
C PRO A 134 -0.02 -17.30 -7.43
N ARG A 135 0.38 -18.00 -8.47
CA ARG A 135 1.06 -17.43 -9.64
C ARG A 135 0.11 -16.82 -10.65
N ILE A 136 -1.17 -17.18 -10.56
CA ILE A 136 -2.22 -16.82 -11.50
C ILE A 136 -3.35 -16.17 -10.69
N GLY A 137 -3.82 -15.01 -11.13
CA GLY A 137 -4.93 -14.30 -10.51
C GLY A 137 -4.74 -12.79 -10.54
N ASN A 138 -5.78 -12.08 -10.24
CA ASN A 138 -5.75 -10.65 -10.06
C ASN A 138 -5.20 -10.34 -8.66
N PRO A 139 -4.07 -9.62 -8.52
CA PRO A 139 -3.53 -9.24 -7.21
C PRO A 139 -4.36 -8.15 -6.49
N ASN A 140 -5.45 -7.70 -7.10
CA ASN A 140 -6.38 -6.77 -6.50
C ASN A 140 -7.15 -7.45 -5.37
N ASN A 141 -7.13 -6.85 -4.18
CA ASN A 141 -7.81 -7.35 -2.98
C ASN A 141 -9.22 -6.78 -2.78
N TYR A 142 -9.74 -6.04 -3.75
CA TYR A 142 -11.11 -5.56 -3.70
C TYR A 142 -12.11 -6.65 -4.09
N LEU A 143 -13.24 -6.65 -3.39
CA LEU A 143 -14.39 -7.42 -3.83
C LEU A 143 -14.97 -6.81 -5.11
N ASN A 144 -15.28 -7.65 -6.08
CA ASN A 144 -16.01 -7.23 -7.28
C ASN A 144 -17.53 -7.23 -7.05
N ASP A 145 -18.00 -8.01 -6.10
CA ASP A 145 -19.41 -8.18 -5.80
C ASP A 145 -19.59 -8.74 -4.38
N LEU A 146 -20.67 -8.37 -3.72
CA LEU A 146 -21.11 -8.92 -2.43
C LEU A 146 -22.55 -9.37 -2.57
N LYS A 147 -22.83 -10.64 -2.29
CA LYS A 147 -24.17 -11.22 -2.40
C LYS A 147 -24.67 -11.76 -1.07
N VAL A 148 -25.95 -11.54 -0.82
CA VAL A 148 -26.69 -12.19 0.26
C VAL A 148 -27.80 -13.02 -0.36
N ASN A 149 -27.85 -14.31 -0.03
CA ASN A 149 -28.78 -15.27 -0.63
C ASN A 149 -28.82 -15.22 -2.18
N GLY A 150 -27.65 -15.05 -2.80
CA GLY A 150 -27.50 -15.02 -4.26
C GLY A 150 -27.82 -13.69 -4.92
N THR A 151 -28.33 -12.70 -4.19
CA THR A 151 -28.67 -11.37 -4.70
C THR A 151 -27.57 -10.36 -4.32
N THR A 152 -27.09 -9.60 -5.30
CA THR A 152 -26.09 -8.54 -5.06
C THR A 152 -26.67 -7.49 -4.10
N VAL A 153 -25.88 -7.13 -3.09
CA VAL A 153 -26.24 -6.09 -2.12
C VAL A 153 -26.43 -4.77 -2.84
N SER A 154 -27.60 -4.16 -2.63
CA SER A 154 -27.94 -2.88 -3.27
C SER A 154 -26.94 -1.79 -2.86
N GLY A 155 -26.45 -1.04 -3.85
CA GLY A 155 -25.46 0.00 -3.61
C GLY A 155 -24.06 -0.51 -3.27
N PHE A 156 -23.74 -1.78 -3.58
CA PHE A 156 -22.41 -2.33 -3.36
C PHE A 156 -21.34 -1.44 -4.01
N SER A 157 -20.32 -1.12 -3.21
CA SER A 157 -19.07 -0.49 -3.67
C SER A 157 -17.90 -1.13 -2.91
N TYR A 158 -16.80 -1.35 -3.61
CA TYR A 158 -15.61 -1.99 -3.03
C TYR A 158 -14.98 -1.21 -1.85
N ASP A 159 -15.31 0.05 -1.70
CA ASP A 159 -14.82 0.96 -0.66
C ASP A 159 -15.85 1.25 0.45
N THR A 160 -16.97 0.54 0.43
CA THR A 160 -18.00 0.60 1.47
C THR A 160 -17.93 -0.65 2.34
N TYR A 161 -17.73 -0.48 3.63
CA TYR A 161 -17.45 -1.58 4.57
C TYR A 161 -18.66 -2.04 5.39
N THR A 162 -19.77 -1.32 5.32
CA THR A 162 -20.99 -1.64 6.09
C THR A 162 -22.23 -1.55 5.21
N TYR A 163 -23.06 -2.57 5.26
CA TYR A 163 -24.34 -2.64 4.55
C TYR A 163 -25.42 -3.17 5.47
N ASP A 164 -26.59 -2.51 5.41
CA ASP A 164 -27.82 -3.04 6.05
C ASP A 164 -28.61 -3.83 5.02
N VAL A 165 -28.82 -5.11 5.27
CA VAL A 165 -29.53 -6.00 4.37
C VAL A 165 -30.66 -6.72 5.12
N SER A 166 -31.87 -6.55 4.64
CA SER A 166 -33.03 -7.31 5.14
C SER A 166 -33.14 -8.65 4.42
N VAL A 167 -33.13 -9.74 5.17
CA VAL A 167 -33.36 -11.08 4.64
C VAL A 167 -34.68 -11.63 5.17
N PRO A 168 -35.50 -12.33 4.36
CA PRO A 168 -36.69 -12.98 4.84
C PRO A 168 -36.34 -14.01 5.94
N ALA A 169 -37.18 -14.10 6.98
CA ALA A 169 -37.08 -15.21 7.93
C ALA A 169 -37.37 -16.51 7.18
N GLY A 170 -36.47 -17.48 7.28
CA GLY A 170 -36.65 -18.80 6.71
C GLY A 170 -37.68 -19.63 7.48
#